data_ce8249d995ea118f221b145705d7c41e
#
_entry.id   ce8249d995ea118f221b145705d7c41e
#
_cell.length_a   1.000
_cell.length_b   1.000
_cell.length_c   1.000
_cell.angle_alpha   90.00
_cell.angle_beta   90.00
_cell.angle_gamma   90.00
#
_symmetry.space_group_name_H-M   'P 1'
#
loop_
_entity.id
_entity.type
_entity.pdbx_description
1 polymer ?
#
loop_
_entity_poly.entity_id
_entity_poly.type
_entity_poly.pdbx_seq_one_letter_code
_entity_poly.pdbx_strand_id
1 'polypeptide(L)'
;MPPRLLIITGTSGVGKSTISARLASDLGFSKTAATDTVREVLRTQFTNLELPELHRSSFEYFSESAIDDWRETVDAVSPGVKAVIDRAKTRGSDLLLEGVHIIPSREEIDAWRESGGTAIGVVLYIAEEERHRSMIAKREKHNAKGADHYLDNIHRIREIQEEMVLTGSASDWLLIDPTGKNDPTEPISNMLR
;
A
#
# COMPACT_ATOMS: atom_id res chain seq x y z
N MET A 1 21.07 11.64 10.74
CA MET A 1 20.58 10.24 10.68
C MET A 1 20.48 9.85 9.21
N PRO A 2 20.70 8.59 8.85
CA PRO A 2 20.53 8.12 7.48
C PRO A 2 19.06 8.31 7.05
N PRO A 3 18.80 8.54 5.75
CA PRO A 3 17.42 8.70 5.26
C PRO A 3 16.64 7.39 5.43
N ARG A 4 15.37 7.50 5.78
CA ARG A 4 14.49 6.36 6.05
C ARG A 4 13.45 6.19 4.96
N LEU A 5 13.24 4.94 4.52
CA LEU A 5 12.13 4.54 3.67
C LEU A 5 11.21 3.59 4.44
N LEU A 6 9.95 3.95 4.55
CA LEU A 6 8.89 3.06 5.03
C LEU A 6 7.87 2.87 3.92
N ILE A 7 7.71 1.63 3.48
CA ILE A 7 6.68 1.26 2.50
C ILE A 7 5.60 0.43 3.20
N ILE A 8 4.35 0.86 3.11
CA ILE A 8 3.20 0.15 3.68
C ILE A 8 2.23 -0.22 2.55
N THR A 9 2.07 -1.52 2.29
CA THR A 9 1.06 -2.02 1.35
C THR A 9 -0.04 -2.80 2.07
N GLY A 10 -1.08 -3.12 1.33
CA GLY A 10 -2.25 -3.86 1.79
C GLY A 10 -3.48 -3.47 0.99
N THR A 11 -4.51 -4.29 1.03
CA THR A 11 -5.75 -4.07 0.29
C THR A 11 -6.64 -2.98 0.89
N SER A 12 -7.79 -2.74 0.28
CA SER A 12 -8.78 -1.80 0.80
C SER A 12 -9.30 -2.23 2.18
N GLY A 13 -9.43 -1.28 3.10
CA GLY A 13 -10.03 -1.53 4.42
C GLY A 13 -9.09 -2.00 5.51
N VAL A 14 -7.82 -2.30 5.24
CA VAL A 14 -6.86 -2.80 6.25
C VAL A 14 -6.25 -1.72 7.16
N GLY A 15 -6.58 -0.44 6.98
CA GLY A 15 -6.14 0.63 7.88
C GLY A 15 -4.82 1.31 7.50
N LYS A 16 -4.30 1.13 6.27
CA LYS A 16 -3.03 1.74 5.81
C LYS A 16 -2.90 3.21 6.16
N SER A 17 -3.79 4.05 5.68
CA SER A 17 -3.71 5.51 5.85
C SER A 17 -3.74 5.94 7.32
N THR A 18 -4.49 5.24 8.17
CA THR A 18 -4.54 5.52 9.62
C THR A 18 -3.20 5.21 10.30
N ILE A 19 -2.62 4.04 10.00
CA ILE A 19 -1.33 3.61 10.55
C ILE A 19 -0.20 4.48 10.01
N SER A 20 -0.23 4.78 8.71
CA SER A 20 0.76 5.66 8.06
C SER A 20 0.76 7.07 8.64
N ALA A 21 -0.40 7.67 8.85
CA ALA A 21 -0.51 8.99 9.46
C ALA A 21 0.05 9.02 10.89
N ARG A 22 -0.25 7.98 11.69
CA ARG A 22 0.28 7.85 13.05
C ARG A 22 1.80 7.69 13.02
N LEU A 23 2.35 6.78 12.22
CA LEU A 23 3.79 6.56 12.09
C LEU A 23 4.51 7.80 11.56
N ALA A 24 3.91 8.52 10.60
CA ALA A 24 4.50 9.75 10.10
C ALA A 24 4.66 10.80 11.21
N SER A 25 3.64 10.94 12.06
CA SER A 25 3.67 11.83 13.22
C SER A 25 4.68 11.38 14.27
N ASP A 26 4.62 10.10 14.68
CA ASP A 26 5.40 9.57 15.81
C ASP A 26 6.91 9.46 15.48
N LEU A 27 7.24 9.20 14.22
CA LEU A 27 8.62 9.06 13.74
C LEU A 27 9.15 10.32 13.02
N GLY A 28 8.32 11.35 12.85
CA GLY A 28 8.73 12.62 12.23
C GLY A 28 9.01 12.51 10.72
N PHE A 29 8.27 11.68 9.98
CA PHE A 29 8.36 11.67 8.52
C PHE A 29 7.78 12.98 7.95
N SER A 30 8.63 13.80 7.36
CA SER A 30 8.22 15.06 6.73
C SER A 30 7.65 14.88 5.32
N LYS A 31 7.84 13.71 4.72
CA LYS A 31 7.34 13.36 3.39
C LYS A 31 6.54 12.07 3.45
N THR A 32 5.29 12.18 3.05
CA THR A 32 4.38 11.05 2.87
C THR A 32 3.84 11.06 1.45
N ALA A 33 3.66 9.88 0.86
CA ALA A 33 3.03 9.72 -0.44
C ALA A 33 2.06 8.54 -0.40
N ALA A 34 0.93 8.68 -1.08
CA ALA A 34 -0.03 7.60 -1.29
C ALA A 34 -0.05 7.20 -2.76
N THR A 35 -0.07 5.90 -3.06
CA THR A 35 -0.12 5.43 -4.45
C THR A 35 -1.42 5.85 -5.14
N ASP A 36 -2.51 5.98 -4.42
CA ASP A 36 -3.77 6.50 -4.94
C ASP A 36 -3.63 7.96 -5.42
N THR A 37 -2.84 8.79 -4.72
CA THR A 37 -2.54 10.16 -5.16
C THR A 37 -1.72 10.14 -6.45
N VAL A 38 -0.72 9.26 -6.55
CA VAL A 38 0.07 9.09 -7.78
C VAL A 38 -0.83 8.66 -8.94
N ARG A 39 -1.72 7.68 -8.70
CA ARG A 39 -2.71 7.22 -9.68
C ARG A 39 -3.61 8.37 -10.15
N GLU A 40 -4.17 9.18 -9.25
CA GLU A 40 -5.02 10.31 -9.62
C GLU A 40 -4.29 11.34 -10.48
N VAL A 41 -3.01 11.61 -10.20
CA VAL A 41 -2.18 12.48 -11.06
C VAL A 41 -2.01 11.87 -12.45
N LEU A 42 -1.69 10.57 -12.54
CA LEU A 42 -1.54 9.87 -13.83
C LEU A 42 -2.85 9.86 -14.64
N ARG A 43 -4.00 9.72 -13.99
CA ARG A 43 -5.32 9.80 -14.64
C ARG A 43 -5.58 11.12 -15.36
N THR A 44 -4.92 12.19 -15.00
CA THR A 44 -5.03 13.47 -15.71
C THR A 44 -4.22 13.50 -17.03
N GLN A 45 -3.29 12.56 -17.19
CA GLN A 45 -2.40 12.48 -18.33
C GLN A 45 -2.83 11.41 -19.35
N PHE A 46 -3.52 10.36 -18.90
CA PHE A 46 -3.95 9.23 -19.71
C PHE A 46 -5.45 9.04 -19.62
N THR A 47 -6.08 8.92 -20.77
CA THR A 47 -7.53 8.62 -20.84
C THR A 47 -7.80 7.15 -20.54
N ASN A 48 -9.06 6.81 -20.27
CA ASN A 48 -9.48 5.41 -20.08
C ASN A 48 -9.24 4.52 -21.31
N LEU A 49 -9.12 5.10 -22.52
CA LEU A 49 -8.79 4.33 -23.72
C LEU A 49 -7.29 4.06 -23.86
N GLU A 50 -6.45 4.92 -23.31
CA GLU A 50 -5.00 4.79 -23.39
C GLU A 50 -4.45 3.90 -22.27
N LEU A 51 -5.00 4.01 -21.05
CA LEU A 51 -4.54 3.25 -19.89
C LEU A 51 -5.71 2.96 -18.95
N PRO A 52 -6.58 2.00 -19.29
CA PRO A 52 -7.80 1.68 -18.52
C PRO A 52 -7.52 1.26 -17.07
N GLU A 53 -6.36 0.68 -16.78
CA GLU A 53 -5.94 0.23 -15.46
C GLU A 53 -5.88 1.38 -14.43
N LEU A 54 -5.60 2.60 -14.86
CA LEU A 54 -5.67 3.79 -13.99
C LEU A 54 -7.09 4.16 -13.59
N HIS A 55 -8.10 3.74 -14.36
CA HIS A 55 -9.50 4.19 -14.22
C HIS A 55 -10.41 3.18 -13.52
N ARG A 56 -9.89 2.03 -13.11
CA ARG A 56 -10.59 1.01 -12.33
C ARG A 56 -9.99 0.87 -10.93
N SER A 57 -10.77 0.34 -9.99
CA SER A 57 -10.24 -0.04 -8.67
C SER A 57 -9.37 -1.29 -8.80
N SER A 58 -8.37 -1.43 -7.93
CA SER A 58 -7.42 -2.55 -7.95
C SER A 58 -8.06 -3.95 -7.79
N PHE A 59 -9.30 -4.01 -7.30
CA PHE A 59 -10.07 -5.24 -7.08
C PHE A 59 -11.25 -5.37 -8.04
N GLU A 60 -11.50 -4.38 -8.89
CA GLU A 60 -12.60 -4.42 -9.86
C GLU A 60 -12.41 -5.54 -10.87
N TYR A 61 -13.51 -6.25 -11.19
CA TYR A 61 -13.49 -7.34 -12.15
C TYR A 61 -13.19 -6.82 -13.56
N PHE A 62 -12.15 -7.35 -14.16
CA PHE A 62 -11.79 -7.16 -15.55
C PHE A 62 -11.50 -8.50 -16.23
N SER A 63 -10.81 -9.39 -15.51
CA SER A 63 -10.57 -10.78 -15.92
C SER A 63 -10.99 -11.76 -14.81
N GLU A 64 -10.85 -13.06 -15.07
CA GLU A 64 -11.09 -14.10 -14.05
C GLU A 64 -10.09 -14.06 -12.90
N SER A 65 -8.89 -13.50 -13.11
CA SER A 65 -7.82 -13.44 -12.11
C SER A 65 -7.81 -12.10 -11.40
N ALA A 66 -8.20 -12.06 -10.13
CA ALA A 66 -8.10 -10.87 -9.29
C ALA A 66 -6.65 -10.39 -9.12
N ILE A 67 -5.72 -11.34 -9.08
CA ILE A 67 -4.28 -11.06 -8.91
C ILE A 67 -3.71 -10.39 -10.17
N ASP A 68 -4.05 -10.89 -11.36
CA ASP A 68 -3.56 -10.30 -12.61
C ASP A 68 -4.16 -8.92 -12.83
N ASP A 69 -5.47 -8.76 -12.60
CA ASP A 69 -6.14 -7.45 -12.67
C ASP A 69 -5.51 -6.42 -11.72
N TRP A 70 -5.15 -6.83 -10.51
CA TRP A 70 -4.45 -5.98 -9.56
C TRP A 70 -3.02 -5.64 -10.03
N ARG A 71 -2.26 -6.64 -10.52
CA ARG A 71 -0.89 -6.42 -11.04
C ARG A 71 -0.87 -5.43 -12.19
N GLU A 72 -1.82 -5.49 -13.11
CA GLU A 72 -1.96 -4.51 -14.17
C GLU A 72 -2.15 -3.09 -13.62
N THR A 73 -2.97 -2.91 -12.56
CA THR A 73 -3.10 -1.59 -11.93
C THR A 73 -1.82 -1.14 -11.22
N VAL A 74 -1.03 -2.07 -10.67
CA VAL A 74 0.29 -1.78 -10.11
C VAL A 74 1.24 -1.32 -11.20
N ASP A 75 1.32 -2.06 -12.32
CA ASP A 75 2.21 -1.73 -13.44
C ASP A 75 1.91 -0.34 -14.01
N ALA A 76 0.64 0.02 -14.13
CA ALA A 76 0.22 1.33 -14.59
C ALA A 76 0.65 2.49 -13.66
N VAL A 77 0.71 2.24 -12.34
CA VAL A 77 1.07 3.26 -11.34
C VAL A 77 2.55 3.26 -11.00
N SER A 78 3.24 2.14 -11.20
CA SER A 78 4.63 1.92 -10.76
C SER A 78 5.64 2.94 -11.27
N PRO A 79 5.59 3.48 -12.52
CA PRO A 79 6.53 4.51 -12.96
C PRO A 79 6.48 5.78 -12.11
N GLY A 80 5.27 6.19 -11.70
CA GLY A 80 5.08 7.33 -10.82
C GLY A 80 5.55 7.07 -9.39
N VAL A 81 5.27 5.88 -8.87
CA VAL A 81 5.76 5.44 -7.54
C VAL A 81 7.28 5.41 -7.50
N LYS A 82 7.91 4.80 -8.51
CA LYS A 82 9.38 4.76 -8.64
C LYS A 82 9.99 6.17 -8.68
N ALA A 83 9.41 7.07 -9.44
CA ALA A 83 9.87 8.46 -9.52
C ALA A 83 9.82 9.17 -8.15
N VAL A 84 8.81 8.89 -7.31
CA VAL A 84 8.70 9.43 -5.95
C VAL A 84 9.82 8.89 -5.05
N ILE A 85 10.07 7.58 -5.10
CA ILE A 85 11.15 6.92 -4.33
C ILE A 85 12.52 7.45 -4.77
N ASP A 86 12.80 7.46 -6.08
CA ASP A 86 14.08 7.92 -6.63
C ASP A 86 14.37 9.39 -6.28
N ARG A 87 13.33 10.24 -6.30
CA ARG A 87 13.44 11.63 -5.88
C ARG A 87 13.81 11.75 -4.40
N ALA A 88 13.18 10.97 -3.53
CA ALA A 88 13.48 10.98 -2.10
C ALA A 88 14.89 10.47 -1.84
N LYS A 89 15.30 9.37 -2.49
CA LYS A 89 16.64 8.78 -2.43
C LYS A 89 17.73 9.79 -2.86
N THR A 90 17.56 10.40 -4.02
CA THR A 90 18.50 11.42 -4.56
C THR A 90 18.64 12.63 -3.65
N ARG A 91 17.57 13.00 -2.92
CA ARG A 91 17.58 14.12 -1.99
C ARG A 91 18.08 13.75 -0.59
N GLY A 92 18.34 12.48 -0.30
CA GLY A 92 18.66 12.00 1.03
C GLY A 92 17.56 12.32 2.05
N SER A 93 16.30 12.20 1.64
CA SER A 93 15.13 12.58 2.46
C SER A 93 14.37 11.35 2.91
N ASP A 94 13.84 11.37 4.12
CA ASP A 94 12.87 10.37 4.58
C ASP A 94 11.64 10.32 3.67
N LEU A 95 11.11 9.12 3.46
CA LEU A 95 9.86 8.90 2.72
C LEU A 95 9.03 7.80 3.40
N LEU A 96 7.77 8.11 3.70
CA LEU A 96 6.74 7.13 3.98
C LEU A 96 5.84 7.02 2.75
N LEU A 97 5.77 5.84 2.17
CA LEU A 97 4.93 5.53 1.02
C LEU A 97 3.87 4.49 1.40
N GLU A 98 2.60 4.74 1.09
CA GLU A 98 1.54 3.78 1.37
C GLU A 98 0.64 3.56 0.15
N GLY A 99 0.05 2.37 0.03
CA GLY A 99 -1.00 2.12 -0.95
C GLY A 99 -1.14 0.68 -1.39
N VAL A 100 -2.15 0.43 -2.20
CA VAL A 100 -2.47 -0.90 -2.75
C VAL A 100 -1.66 -1.24 -4.00
N HIS A 101 -1.12 -0.22 -4.69
CA HIS A 101 -0.39 -0.38 -5.95
C HIS A 101 1.11 -0.61 -5.71
N ILE A 102 1.42 -1.57 -4.81
CA ILE A 102 2.78 -1.95 -4.47
C ILE A 102 2.83 -3.47 -4.28
N ILE A 103 3.61 -4.14 -5.11
CA ILE A 103 3.93 -5.56 -4.92
C ILE A 103 5.13 -5.64 -3.98
N PRO A 104 5.01 -6.36 -2.84
CA PRO A 104 6.16 -6.54 -1.95
C PRO A 104 7.34 -7.16 -2.70
N SER A 105 8.48 -6.50 -2.64
CA SER A 105 9.73 -6.99 -3.22
C SER A 105 10.94 -6.51 -2.41
N ARG A 106 12.10 -7.13 -2.62
CA ARG A 106 13.36 -6.67 -2.01
C ARG A 106 13.97 -5.50 -2.77
N GLU A 107 13.63 -5.32 -4.04
CA GLU A 107 14.33 -4.41 -4.95
C GLU A 107 14.46 -2.99 -4.40
N GLU A 108 13.36 -2.33 -4.08
CA GLU A 108 13.37 -0.94 -3.61
C GLU A 108 13.96 -0.83 -2.18
N ILE A 109 13.71 -1.83 -1.34
CA ILE A 109 14.23 -1.88 0.03
C ILE A 109 15.76 -2.00 0.00
N ASP A 110 16.29 -2.92 -0.78
CA ASP A 110 17.73 -3.16 -0.87
C ASP A 110 18.44 -1.99 -1.59
N ALA A 111 17.90 -1.48 -2.68
CA ALA A 111 18.43 -0.29 -3.37
C ALA A 111 18.48 0.96 -2.46
N TRP A 112 17.53 1.11 -1.54
CA TRP A 112 17.56 2.18 -0.55
C TRP A 112 18.67 1.98 0.49
N ARG A 113 18.79 0.74 1.00
CA ARG A 113 19.84 0.36 1.98
C ARG A 113 21.24 0.51 1.38
N GLU A 114 21.45 0.08 0.14
CA GLU A 114 22.69 0.24 -0.60
C GLU A 114 23.09 1.71 -0.79
N SER A 115 22.13 2.62 -0.83
CA SER A 115 22.39 4.06 -0.84
C SER A 115 22.74 4.66 0.53
N GLY A 116 22.88 3.83 1.57
CA GLY A 116 23.24 4.24 2.92
C GLY A 116 22.07 4.62 3.82
N GLY A 117 20.83 4.33 3.40
CA GLY A 117 19.62 4.59 4.18
C GLY A 117 19.14 3.37 4.98
N THR A 118 18.09 3.58 5.77
CA THR A 118 17.33 2.51 6.43
C THR A 118 16.01 2.33 5.70
N ALA A 119 15.64 1.09 5.38
CA ALA A 119 14.37 0.82 4.69
C ALA A 119 13.68 -0.41 5.24
N ILE A 120 12.36 -0.36 5.35
CA ILE A 120 11.50 -1.51 5.67
C ILE A 120 10.23 -1.48 4.83
N GLY A 121 9.75 -2.69 4.51
CA GLY A 121 8.45 -2.92 3.91
C GLY A 121 7.50 -3.55 4.92
N VAL A 122 6.22 -3.19 4.83
CA VAL A 122 5.14 -3.69 5.70
C VAL A 122 3.95 -4.07 4.84
N VAL A 123 3.41 -5.26 5.05
CA VAL A 123 2.10 -5.68 4.53
C VAL A 123 1.11 -5.63 5.68
N LEU A 124 0.09 -4.79 5.54
CA LEU A 124 -1.07 -4.82 6.42
C LEU A 124 -2.11 -5.77 5.86
N TYR A 125 -2.59 -6.68 6.68
CA TYR A 125 -3.62 -7.65 6.30
C TYR A 125 -4.62 -7.84 7.46
N ILE A 126 -5.80 -8.33 7.17
CA ILE A 126 -6.78 -8.73 8.17
C ILE A 126 -7.00 -10.24 8.05
N ALA A 127 -6.68 -10.98 9.10
CA ALA A 127 -6.80 -12.43 9.10
C ALA A 127 -8.26 -12.89 8.96
N GLU A 128 -9.17 -12.32 9.76
CA GLU A 128 -10.58 -12.70 9.80
C GLU A 128 -11.42 -11.89 8.81
N GLU A 129 -12.13 -12.55 7.89
CA GLU A 129 -12.96 -11.89 6.87
C GLU A 129 -14.04 -11.00 7.48
N GLU A 130 -14.73 -11.45 8.53
CA GLU A 130 -15.78 -10.67 9.18
C GLU A 130 -15.25 -9.35 9.76
N ARG A 131 -14.03 -9.36 10.28
CA ARG A 131 -13.37 -8.12 10.73
C ARG A 131 -13.04 -7.22 9.56
N HIS A 132 -12.56 -7.79 8.45
CA HIS A 132 -12.26 -7.02 7.24
C HIS A 132 -13.52 -6.35 6.69
N ARG A 133 -14.62 -7.09 6.57
CA ARG A 133 -15.94 -6.55 6.18
C ARG A 133 -16.38 -5.42 7.11
N SER A 134 -16.26 -5.61 8.42
CA SER A 134 -16.62 -4.59 9.41
C SER A 134 -15.77 -3.31 9.27
N MET A 135 -14.46 -3.43 9.03
CA MET A 135 -13.57 -2.28 8.83
C MET A 135 -13.91 -1.51 7.55
N ILE A 136 -14.20 -2.23 6.46
CA ILE A 136 -14.66 -1.61 5.20
C ILE A 136 -15.99 -0.87 5.45
N ALA A 137 -16.98 -1.54 6.02
CA ALA A 137 -18.28 -0.93 6.29
C ALA A 137 -18.18 0.31 7.18
N LYS A 138 -17.32 0.29 8.20
CA LYS A 138 -17.10 1.43 9.09
C LYS A 138 -16.46 2.62 8.36
N ARG A 139 -15.48 2.38 7.50
CA ARG A 139 -14.80 3.41 6.71
C ARG A 139 -15.77 4.10 5.74
N GLU A 140 -16.57 3.31 5.04
CA GLU A 140 -17.42 3.78 3.94
C GLU A 140 -18.73 4.42 4.41
N LYS A 141 -19.05 4.44 5.71
CA LYS A 141 -20.26 5.10 6.24
C LYS A 141 -20.43 6.55 5.82
N HIS A 142 -19.36 7.23 5.45
CA HIS A 142 -19.35 8.64 5.07
C HIS A 142 -19.02 8.87 3.58
N ASN A 143 -18.89 7.79 2.79
CA ASN A 143 -18.54 7.87 1.37
C ASN A 143 -19.76 7.71 0.48
N ALA A 144 -19.82 8.53 -0.60
CA ALA A 144 -20.92 8.51 -1.57
C ALA A 144 -21.02 7.19 -2.36
N LYS A 145 -19.92 6.42 -2.50
CA LYS A 145 -19.91 5.11 -3.15
C LYS A 145 -20.49 3.99 -2.30
N GLY A 146 -20.61 4.19 -0.98
CA GLY A 146 -21.11 3.18 -0.07
C GLY A 146 -20.16 1.98 0.13
N ALA A 147 -20.49 1.13 1.10
CA ALA A 147 -19.70 -0.08 1.40
C ALA A 147 -19.91 -1.19 0.36
N ASP A 148 -21.03 -1.22 -0.33
CA ASP A 148 -21.45 -2.33 -1.22
C ASP A 148 -20.43 -2.58 -2.33
N HIS A 149 -19.89 -1.51 -2.94
CA HIS A 149 -18.86 -1.63 -3.97
C HIS A 149 -17.62 -2.46 -3.52
N TYR A 150 -17.24 -2.35 -2.25
CA TYR A 150 -16.14 -3.12 -1.67
C TYR A 150 -16.59 -4.49 -1.19
N LEU A 151 -17.75 -4.57 -0.53
CA LEU A 151 -18.27 -5.80 0.08
C LEU A 151 -18.68 -6.84 -0.96
N ASP A 152 -19.22 -6.41 -2.10
CA ASP A 152 -19.55 -7.28 -3.23
C ASP A 152 -18.28 -7.90 -3.87
N ASN A 153 -17.14 -7.19 -3.78
CA ASN A 153 -15.86 -7.64 -4.29
C ASN A 153 -14.91 -8.16 -3.19
N ILE A 154 -15.40 -8.46 -2.00
CA ILE A 154 -14.53 -8.85 -0.88
C ILE A 154 -13.68 -10.09 -1.18
N HIS A 155 -14.20 -11.06 -1.92
CA HIS A 155 -13.45 -12.25 -2.32
C HIS A 155 -12.19 -11.88 -3.12
N ARG A 156 -12.32 -11.00 -4.13
CA ARG A 156 -11.17 -10.51 -4.92
C ARG A 156 -10.18 -9.70 -4.07
N ILE A 157 -10.70 -8.85 -3.19
CA ILE A 157 -9.87 -8.08 -2.24
C ILE A 157 -9.05 -9.04 -1.37
N ARG A 158 -9.63 -10.16 -0.93
CA ARG A 158 -8.94 -11.13 -0.10
C ARG A 158 -7.94 -11.98 -0.88
N GLU A 159 -8.24 -12.37 -2.11
CA GLU A 159 -7.26 -13.03 -3.00
C GLU A 159 -6.01 -12.16 -3.22
N ILE A 160 -6.20 -10.86 -3.47
CA ILE A 160 -5.09 -9.90 -3.57
C ILE A 160 -4.33 -9.78 -2.24
N GLN A 161 -5.04 -9.77 -1.10
CA GLN A 161 -4.39 -9.76 0.20
C GLN A 161 -3.52 -10.99 0.44
N GLU A 162 -4.02 -12.17 0.10
CA GLU A 162 -3.26 -13.43 0.23
C GLU A 162 -1.98 -13.41 -0.62
N GLU A 163 -2.07 -12.91 -1.85
CA GLU A 163 -0.89 -12.71 -2.71
C GLU A 163 0.10 -11.71 -2.11
N MET A 164 -0.37 -10.59 -1.56
CA MET A 164 0.49 -9.62 -0.87
C MET A 164 1.18 -10.20 0.36
N VAL A 165 0.48 -11.03 1.14
CA VAL A 165 1.04 -11.71 2.31
C VAL A 165 2.10 -12.73 1.89
N LEU A 166 1.81 -13.51 0.84
CA LEU A 166 2.75 -14.51 0.30
C LEU A 166 4.02 -13.84 -0.21
N THR A 167 3.90 -12.83 -1.06
CA THR A 167 5.03 -12.09 -1.64
C THR A 167 5.79 -11.29 -0.58
N GLY A 168 5.07 -10.71 0.39
CA GLY A 168 5.67 -10.01 1.52
C GLY A 168 6.51 -10.92 2.40
N SER A 169 5.99 -12.11 2.73
CA SER A 169 6.74 -13.14 3.48
C SER A 169 8.01 -13.57 2.72
N ALA A 170 7.91 -13.80 1.42
CA ALA A 170 9.04 -14.19 0.58
C ALA A 170 10.10 -13.08 0.42
N SER A 171 9.71 -11.82 0.64
CA SER A 171 10.56 -10.63 0.52
C SER A 171 11.05 -10.06 1.86
N ASP A 172 10.85 -10.78 2.96
CA ASP A 172 11.19 -10.37 4.34
C ASP A 172 10.53 -9.04 4.78
N TRP A 173 9.32 -8.77 4.29
CA TRP A 173 8.51 -7.66 4.77
C TRP A 173 7.80 -8.03 6.08
N LEU A 174 7.56 -7.04 6.93
CA LEU A 174 6.74 -7.24 8.14
C LEU A 174 5.28 -7.50 7.75
N LEU A 175 4.72 -8.58 8.29
CA LEU A 175 3.30 -8.91 8.13
C LEU A 175 2.56 -8.50 9.41
N ILE A 176 1.63 -7.57 9.33
CA ILE A 176 0.95 -7.00 10.50
C ILE A 176 -0.57 -7.05 10.31
N ASP A 177 -1.26 -7.72 11.23
CA ASP A 177 -2.70 -7.61 11.39
C ASP A 177 -3.01 -6.51 12.43
N PRO A 178 -3.51 -5.34 12.01
CA PRO A 178 -3.79 -4.24 12.93
C PRO A 178 -5.00 -4.48 13.84
N THR A 179 -5.73 -5.58 13.66
CA THR A 179 -6.85 -5.97 14.54
C THR A 179 -6.40 -6.79 15.75
N GLY A 180 -5.10 -7.11 15.83
CA GLY A 180 -4.50 -7.83 16.94
C GLY A 180 -4.55 -7.04 18.27
N LYS A 181 -4.10 -7.69 19.35
CA LYS A 181 -4.09 -7.08 20.69
C LYS A 181 -2.94 -6.09 20.90
N ASN A 182 -1.86 -6.23 20.15
CA ASN A 182 -0.66 -5.42 20.28
C ASN A 182 -0.75 -4.18 19.40
N ASP A 183 -0.02 -3.13 19.76
CA ASP A 183 0.09 -1.94 18.93
C ASP A 183 0.78 -2.26 17.58
N PRO A 184 0.08 -2.12 16.45
CA PRO A 184 0.65 -2.45 15.14
C PRO A 184 1.81 -1.54 14.72
N THR A 185 1.99 -0.39 15.36
CA THR A 185 3.05 0.56 15.03
C THR A 185 4.35 0.28 15.77
N GLU A 186 4.32 -0.46 16.86
CA GLU A 186 5.47 -0.73 17.71
C GLU A 186 6.61 -1.49 16.98
N PRO A 187 6.38 -2.63 16.29
CA PRO A 187 7.44 -3.32 15.58
C PRO A 187 8.06 -2.48 14.47
N ILE A 188 7.25 -1.65 13.78
CA ILE A 188 7.73 -0.74 12.74
C ILE A 188 8.65 0.34 13.34
N SER A 189 8.19 0.96 14.44
CA SER A 189 8.94 2.02 15.13
C SER A 189 10.27 1.54 15.67
N ASN A 190 10.34 0.31 16.19
CA ASN A 190 11.57 -0.27 16.74
C ASN A 190 12.63 -0.53 15.66
N MET A 191 12.22 -0.76 14.39
CA MET A 191 13.14 -0.99 13.28
C MET A 191 13.63 0.32 12.61
N LEU A 192 12.96 1.44 12.84
CA LEU A 192 13.25 2.73 12.17
C LEU A 192 13.86 3.78 13.11
N ARG A 193 14.00 3.48 14.39
CA ARG A 193 14.72 4.32 15.37
C ARG A 193 16.19 3.96 15.38
#